data_e130f693da8c233ad71f27e55d5b4ee8
#
_entry.id   e130f693da8c233ad71f27e55d5b4ee8
#
_cell.length_a   1.000
_cell.length_b   1.000
_cell.length_c   1.000
_cell.angle_alpha   90.00
_cell.angle_beta   90.00
_cell.angle_gamma   90.00
#
_symmetry.space_group_name_H-M   'P 1'
#
loop_
_entity.id
_entity.type
_entity.pdbx_description
1 polymer ?
#
loop_
_entity_poly.entity_id
_entity_poly.type
_entity_poly.pdbx_seq_one_letter_code
_entity_poly.pdbx_strand_id
1 'polypeptide(L)'
;PEEGASVRFATAARQLSVNVLPTQTYYTFECGPVLLDVVFTAPLLLDDLDRMSMPVNYISWQVRSADQKKHEVRVSVEAFSSLAVNTEDQAVMVEREVENGISYLKTGTAEQAVLLRKGDDVRIDWGYFYLAAQVEKETVMEVGDRKQLVYSHILEAVSSSPKAGFLMVGYDDLYAIQYFKDNRMAYWKHNGKKNIRQAF
;
A
#
# COMPACT_ATOMS: atom_id res chain seq x y z
N PRO A 1 -2.20 16.48 -12.47
CA PRO A 1 -1.89 15.07 -12.44
C PRO A 1 -0.91 14.84 -13.55
N GLU A 2 0.36 14.76 -13.17
CA GLU A 2 1.44 14.47 -14.10
C GLU A 2 1.27 13.03 -14.57
N GLU A 3 1.43 12.81 -15.86
CA GLU A 3 1.39 11.52 -16.54
C GLU A 3 2.57 10.64 -16.10
N GLY A 4 2.58 10.27 -14.81
CA GLY A 4 3.45 9.22 -14.30
C GLY A 4 3.03 7.92 -14.94
N ALA A 5 3.96 7.31 -15.67
CA ALA A 5 3.97 5.98 -16.25
C ALA A 5 2.60 5.29 -16.27
N SER A 6 1.80 5.57 -17.28
CA SER A 6 0.48 4.97 -17.47
C SER A 6 0.61 3.45 -17.53
N VAL A 7 0.15 2.78 -16.50
CA VAL A 7 -0.27 1.39 -16.64
C VAL A 7 -1.34 1.42 -17.73
N ARG A 8 -1.08 0.80 -18.87
CA ARG A 8 -2.05 0.74 -19.97
C ARG A 8 -3.16 -0.23 -19.56
N PHE A 9 -4.16 0.28 -18.87
CA PHE A 9 -5.42 -0.45 -18.71
C PHE A 9 -6.13 -0.48 -20.05
N ALA A 10 -6.65 -1.64 -20.41
CA ALA A 10 -7.43 -1.79 -21.65
C ALA A 10 -8.70 -0.91 -21.59
N THR A 11 -9.28 -0.72 -20.40
CA THR A 11 -10.48 0.11 -20.20
C THR A 11 -10.50 0.65 -18.78
N ALA A 12 -10.81 1.93 -18.63
CA ALA A 12 -11.01 2.54 -17.31
C ALA A 12 -12.32 2.05 -16.68
N ALA A 13 -12.30 1.70 -15.39
CA ALA A 13 -13.49 1.40 -14.63
C ALA A 13 -14.33 2.67 -14.43
N ARG A 14 -15.66 2.52 -14.41
CA ARG A 14 -16.58 3.61 -14.13
C ARG A 14 -16.78 3.74 -12.62
N GLN A 15 -16.37 4.85 -12.02
CA GLN A 15 -16.67 5.14 -10.61
C GLN A 15 -18.17 5.42 -10.46
N LEU A 16 -18.83 4.67 -9.60
CA LEU A 16 -20.27 4.83 -9.30
C LEU A 16 -20.49 5.72 -8.08
N SER A 17 -19.63 5.58 -7.05
CA SER A 17 -19.75 6.36 -5.83
C SER A 17 -18.40 6.57 -5.15
N VAL A 18 -18.33 7.61 -4.32
CA VAL A 18 -17.28 7.83 -3.33
C VAL A 18 -17.93 8.36 -2.06
N ASN A 19 -17.51 7.85 -0.90
CA ASN A 19 -17.91 8.36 0.41
C ASN A 19 -16.66 8.51 1.28
N VAL A 20 -16.39 9.73 1.74
CA VAL A 20 -15.20 10.08 2.52
C VAL A 20 -15.59 10.29 3.98
N LEU A 21 -15.05 9.46 4.86
CA LEU A 21 -15.15 9.56 6.30
C LEU A 21 -13.79 9.90 6.91
N PRO A 22 -13.70 10.31 8.17
CA PRO A 22 -12.43 10.75 8.78
C PRO A 22 -11.29 9.74 8.70
N THR A 23 -11.56 8.42 8.79
CA THR A 23 -10.56 7.36 8.79
C THR A 23 -10.74 6.35 7.68
N GLN A 24 -11.77 6.52 6.84
CA GLN A 24 -12.09 5.58 5.77
C GLN A 24 -12.62 6.31 4.54
N THR A 25 -12.21 5.84 3.36
CA THR A 25 -12.77 6.28 2.09
C THR A 25 -13.27 5.07 1.32
N TYR A 26 -14.54 5.11 0.94
CA TYR A 26 -15.26 4.05 0.25
C TYR A 26 -15.45 4.41 -1.22
N TYR A 27 -15.11 3.49 -2.11
CA TYR A 27 -15.37 3.61 -3.53
C TYR A 27 -16.18 2.43 -4.03
N THR A 28 -17.05 2.66 -5.00
CA THR A 28 -17.69 1.62 -5.79
C THR A 28 -17.40 1.88 -7.27
N PHE A 29 -16.92 0.85 -7.96
CA PHE A 29 -16.61 0.88 -9.39
C PHE A 29 -17.40 -0.19 -10.13
N GLU A 30 -17.79 0.13 -11.35
CA GLU A 30 -18.24 -0.84 -12.35
C GLU A 30 -17.07 -1.18 -13.27
N CYS A 31 -16.70 -2.46 -13.30
CA CYS A 31 -15.59 -3.01 -14.06
C CYS A 31 -16.12 -4.06 -15.04
N GLY A 32 -16.75 -3.61 -16.12
CA GLY A 32 -17.46 -4.50 -17.05
C GLY A 32 -18.61 -5.24 -16.34
N PRO A 33 -18.63 -6.59 -16.33
CA PRO A 33 -19.71 -7.35 -15.72
C PRO A 33 -19.60 -7.54 -14.19
N VAL A 34 -18.64 -6.87 -13.53
CA VAL A 34 -18.44 -6.98 -12.08
C VAL A 34 -18.47 -5.61 -11.41
N LEU A 35 -18.89 -5.60 -10.15
CA LEU A 35 -18.80 -4.45 -9.25
C LEU A 35 -17.64 -4.67 -8.29
N LEU A 36 -16.81 -3.64 -8.14
CA LEU A 36 -15.68 -3.60 -7.21
C LEU A 36 -15.93 -2.52 -6.18
N ASP A 37 -16.00 -2.91 -4.91
CA ASP A 37 -15.96 -1.98 -3.78
C ASP A 37 -14.55 -1.95 -3.22
N VAL A 38 -14.01 -0.75 -2.95
CA VAL A 38 -12.68 -0.55 -2.37
C VAL A 38 -12.78 0.38 -1.17
N VAL A 39 -12.14 0.01 -0.08
CA VAL A 39 -12.10 0.81 1.14
C VAL A 39 -10.64 1.05 1.53
N PHE A 40 -10.26 2.32 1.60
CA PHE A 40 -9.01 2.74 2.21
C PHE A 40 -9.26 3.03 3.67
N THR A 41 -8.51 2.41 4.58
CA THR A 41 -8.69 2.56 6.02
C THR A 41 -7.37 2.96 6.68
N ALA A 42 -7.39 4.09 7.40
CA ALA A 42 -6.34 4.51 8.31
C ALA A 42 -6.82 4.25 9.75
N PRO A 43 -6.25 3.29 10.52
CA PRO A 43 -6.74 2.91 11.83
C PRO A 43 -6.33 3.92 12.92
N LEU A 44 -6.84 5.15 12.83
CA LEU A 44 -6.55 6.26 13.75
C LEU A 44 -7.44 6.15 15.00
N LEU A 45 -7.05 5.31 15.96
CA LEU A 45 -7.77 5.08 17.21
C LEU A 45 -7.29 6.10 18.26
N LEU A 46 -8.15 7.05 18.62
CA LEU A 46 -7.76 8.18 19.49
C LEU A 46 -7.42 7.78 20.92
N ASP A 47 -7.91 6.65 21.40
CA ASP A 47 -7.68 6.07 22.72
C ASP A 47 -6.53 5.04 22.75
N ASP A 48 -5.93 4.74 21.59
CA ASP A 48 -4.79 3.83 21.44
C ASP A 48 -3.66 4.52 20.68
N LEU A 49 -2.77 5.20 21.41
CA LEU A 49 -1.67 5.96 20.81
C LEU A 49 -0.68 5.07 20.05
N ASP A 50 -0.50 3.84 20.47
CA ASP A 50 0.36 2.88 19.76
C ASP A 50 -0.19 2.61 18.35
N ARG A 51 -1.46 2.27 18.24
CA ARG A 51 -2.09 2.02 16.93
C ARG A 51 -2.23 3.29 16.12
N MET A 52 -2.62 4.41 16.75
CA MET A 52 -2.74 5.68 16.06
C MET A 52 -1.43 6.15 15.43
N SER A 53 -0.28 5.83 16.03
CA SER A 53 1.04 6.24 15.53
C SER A 53 1.65 5.25 14.53
N MET A 54 1.09 4.04 14.37
CA MET A 54 1.60 3.06 13.40
C MET A 54 1.36 3.52 11.97
N PRO A 55 2.38 3.48 11.10
CA PRO A 55 2.27 3.93 9.72
C PRO A 55 1.72 2.83 8.81
N VAL A 56 0.66 2.14 9.23
CA VAL A 56 0.05 1.03 8.49
C VAL A 56 -1.40 1.35 8.17
N ASN A 57 -1.77 1.21 6.91
CA ASN A 57 -3.11 1.41 6.39
C ASN A 57 -3.57 0.15 5.65
N TYR A 58 -4.87 0.02 5.48
CA TYR A 58 -5.48 -1.13 4.81
C TYR A 58 -6.16 -0.68 3.52
N ILE A 59 -6.02 -1.50 2.49
CA ILE A 59 -6.80 -1.43 1.26
C ILE A 59 -7.63 -2.70 1.22
N SER A 60 -8.91 -2.59 1.54
CA SER A 60 -9.86 -3.71 1.47
C SER A 60 -10.64 -3.65 0.18
N TRP A 61 -10.92 -4.80 -0.41
CA TRP A 61 -11.69 -4.89 -1.64
C TRP A 61 -12.75 -5.98 -1.54
N GLN A 62 -13.84 -5.77 -2.28
CA GLN A 62 -14.91 -6.74 -2.43
C GLN A 62 -15.40 -6.73 -3.88
N VAL A 63 -15.54 -7.92 -4.48
CA VAL A 63 -15.98 -8.07 -5.86
C VAL A 63 -17.23 -8.95 -5.91
N ARG A 64 -18.20 -8.56 -6.73
CA ARG A 64 -19.41 -9.34 -7.04
C ARG A 64 -19.80 -9.20 -8.51
N SER A 65 -20.47 -10.21 -9.04
CA SER A 65 -21.07 -10.16 -10.38
C SER A 65 -22.24 -9.17 -10.44
N ALA A 66 -22.31 -8.37 -11.49
CA ALA A 66 -23.42 -7.49 -11.80
C ALA A 66 -24.49 -8.14 -12.72
N ASP A 67 -24.12 -9.19 -13.46
CA ASP A 67 -24.96 -9.85 -14.46
C ASP A 67 -25.45 -11.26 -14.04
N GLN A 68 -25.25 -11.62 -12.77
CA GLN A 68 -25.61 -12.91 -12.15
C GLN A 68 -24.86 -14.13 -12.72
N LYS A 69 -23.90 -13.93 -13.62
CA LYS A 69 -23.02 -15.00 -14.13
C LYS A 69 -21.77 -15.12 -13.27
N LYS A 70 -21.03 -16.22 -13.48
CA LYS A 70 -19.73 -16.44 -12.85
C LYS A 70 -18.63 -15.82 -13.72
N HIS A 71 -17.70 -15.10 -13.09
CA HIS A 71 -16.58 -14.47 -13.76
C HIS A 71 -15.28 -14.86 -13.07
N GLU A 72 -14.20 -15.01 -13.85
CA GLU A 72 -12.84 -15.02 -13.33
C GLU A 72 -12.38 -13.57 -13.21
N VAL A 73 -11.88 -13.20 -12.02
CA VAL A 73 -11.45 -11.83 -11.72
C VAL A 73 -10.08 -11.85 -11.09
N ARG A 74 -9.21 -10.93 -11.50
CA ARG A 74 -7.98 -10.61 -10.81
C ARG A 74 -8.08 -9.21 -10.22
N VAL A 75 -7.90 -9.10 -8.90
CA VAL A 75 -7.73 -7.81 -8.22
C VAL A 75 -6.24 -7.57 -8.10
N SER A 76 -5.75 -6.44 -8.62
CA SER A 76 -4.34 -6.08 -8.54
C SER A 76 -4.14 -4.67 -8.00
N VAL A 77 -3.08 -4.49 -7.21
CA VAL A 77 -2.61 -3.19 -6.73
C VAL A 77 -1.13 -3.06 -7.08
N GLU A 78 -0.77 -1.98 -7.74
CA GLU A 78 0.61 -1.66 -8.07
C GLU A 78 1.03 -0.39 -7.35
N ALA A 79 2.20 -0.42 -6.72
CA ALA A 79 2.82 0.71 -6.06
C ALA A 79 4.21 0.97 -6.65
N PHE A 80 4.44 2.18 -7.13
CA PHE A 80 5.71 2.54 -7.76
C PHE A 80 6.71 3.05 -6.72
N SER A 81 8.00 2.80 -6.97
CA SER A 81 9.10 3.26 -6.12
C SER A 81 9.17 4.79 -5.98
N SER A 82 8.49 5.54 -6.87
CA SER A 82 8.33 7.00 -6.77
C SER A 82 7.63 7.45 -5.48
N LEU A 83 6.94 6.56 -4.77
CA LEU A 83 6.39 6.82 -3.44
C LEU A 83 7.44 6.95 -2.34
N ALA A 84 8.69 6.53 -2.59
CA ALA A 84 9.76 6.48 -1.60
C ALA A 84 11.04 7.21 -2.05
N VAL A 85 10.92 8.15 -2.99
CA VAL A 85 12.02 8.98 -3.52
C VAL A 85 11.64 10.44 -3.52
N ASN A 86 12.64 11.32 -3.48
CA ASN A 86 12.43 12.75 -3.66
C ASN A 86 12.34 13.13 -5.14
N THR A 87 13.17 12.52 -5.98
CA THR A 87 13.19 12.72 -7.44
C THR A 87 13.26 11.37 -8.15
N GLU A 88 12.73 11.29 -9.36
CA GLU A 88 12.58 10.03 -10.13
C GLU A 88 13.92 9.42 -10.58
N ASP A 89 14.98 10.22 -10.65
CA ASP A 89 16.34 9.80 -11.00
C ASP A 89 17.10 9.10 -9.86
N GLN A 90 16.58 9.15 -8.63
CA GLN A 90 17.21 8.47 -7.51
C GLN A 90 17.20 6.95 -7.70
N ALA A 91 18.36 6.34 -7.43
CA ALA A 91 18.49 4.89 -7.44
C ALA A 91 17.63 4.27 -6.33
N VAL A 92 16.83 3.26 -6.69
CA VAL A 92 15.94 2.56 -5.75
C VAL A 92 16.35 1.10 -5.59
N MET A 93 16.12 0.58 -4.38
CA MET A 93 16.15 -0.83 -4.05
C MET A 93 14.74 -1.38 -3.91
N VAL A 94 14.54 -2.63 -4.26
CA VAL A 94 13.29 -3.36 -4.07
C VAL A 94 13.61 -4.75 -3.52
N GLU A 95 12.90 -5.16 -2.49
CA GLU A 95 13.08 -6.48 -1.87
C GLU A 95 11.74 -7.16 -1.62
N ARG A 96 11.76 -8.48 -1.64
CA ARG A 96 10.65 -9.34 -1.24
C ARG A 96 11.08 -10.20 -0.08
N GLU A 97 10.25 -10.30 0.93
CA GLU A 97 10.44 -11.14 2.10
C GLU A 97 9.14 -11.84 2.48
N VAL A 98 9.24 -12.96 3.17
CA VAL A 98 8.11 -13.68 3.76
C VAL A 98 8.44 -13.99 5.21
N GLU A 99 7.60 -13.57 6.12
CA GLU A 99 7.76 -13.80 7.55
C GLU A 99 6.40 -14.00 8.22
N ASN A 100 6.27 -14.99 9.08
CA ASN A 100 5.06 -15.28 9.87
C ASN A 100 3.77 -15.37 9.04
N GLY A 101 3.85 -15.90 7.81
CA GLY A 101 2.68 -16.04 6.93
C GLY A 101 2.25 -14.76 6.21
N ILE A 102 3.06 -13.70 6.30
CA ILE A 102 2.86 -12.45 5.54
C ILE A 102 3.99 -12.31 4.52
N SER A 103 3.63 -11.97 3.30
CA SER A 103 4.56 -11.58 2.23
C SER A 103 4.67 -10.06 2.21
N TYR A 104 5.90 -9.57 2.21
CA TYR A 104 6.25 -8.16 2.16
C TYR A 104 7.01 -7.85 0.88
N LEU A 105 6.62 -6.78 0.22
CA LEU A 105 7.43 -6.10 -0.77
C LEU A 105 7.82 -4.74 -0.21
N LYS A 106 9.06 -4.34 -0.32
CA LYS A 106 9.51 -3.01 0.11
C LYS A 106 10.33 -2.31 -0.96
N THR A 107 10.25 -0.99 -0.99
CA THR A 107 11.08 -0.13 -1.84
C THR A 107 11.50 1.13 -1.09
N GLY A 108 12.65 1.64 -1.45
CA GLY A 108 13.21 2.90 -0.93
C GLY A 108 14.41 3.33 -1.76
N THR A 109 14.97 4.50 -1.48
CA THR A 109 16.22 4.92 -2.12
C THR A 109 17.36 3.98 -1.72
N ALA A 110 18.31 3.76 -2.64
CA ALA A 110 19.51 2.97 -2.35
C ALA A 110 20.45 3.68 -1.35
N GLU A 111 20.48 5.01 -1.38
CA GLU A 111 21.40 5.82 -0.56
C GLU A 111 20.92 6.00 0.89
N GLN A 112 19.59 6.04 1.12
CA GLN A 112 19.02 6.29 2.45
C GLN A 112 19.56 7.57 3.14
N ALA A 113 19.34 8.71 2.51
CA ALA A 113 19.81 10.03 2.97
C ALA A 113 19.00 10.54 4.19
N VAL A 114 19.06 9.81 5.31
CA VAL A 114 18.24 10.02 6.52
C VAL A 114 18.36 11.45 7.05
N LEU A 115 17.26 12.21 7.00
CA LEU A 115 17.12 13.58 7.53
C LEU A 115 18.17 14.57 6.98
N LEU A 116 18.78 14.31 5.82
CA LEU A 116 19.88 15.15 5.30
C LEU A 116 19.37 16.35 4.49
N ARG A 117 18.19 16.28 3.89
CA ARG A 117 17.64 17.36 3.08
C ARG A 117 16.87 18.37 3.91
N LYS A 118 16.91 19.62 3.47
CA LYS A 118 16.17 20.75 4.08
C LYS A 118 15.60 21.60 2.98
N GLY A 119 14.42 22.15 3.17
CA GLY A 119 13.74 23.01 2.20
C GLY A 119 12.22 22.83 2.28
N ASP A 120 11.50 23.56 1.40
CA ASP A 120 10.05 23.62 1.44
C ASP A 120 9.39 22.56 0.56
N ASP A 121 10.03 22.12 -0.52
CA ASP A 121 9.50 21.11 -1.44
C ASP A 121 10.38 19.84 -1.43
N VAL A 122 10.51 19.24 -0.26
CA VAL A 122 11.31 18.03 -0.06
C VAL A 122 10.39 16.88 0.24
N ARG A 123 10.43 15.85 -0.62
CA ARG A 123 9.81 14.55 -0.36
C ARG A 123 10.77 13.68 0.43
N ILE A 124 10.22 12.72 1.18
CA ILE A 124 11.06 11.77 1.91
C ILE A 124 11.86 10.91 0.94
N ASP A 125 13.18 10.79 1.17
CA ASP A 125 14.08 9.94 0.39
C ASP A 125 14.93 9.02 1.28
N TRP A 126 14.41 8.70 2.44
CA TRP A 126 14.91 7.67 3.35
C TRP A 126 13.74 6.86 3.89
N GLY A 127 14.04 5.70 4.47
CA GLY A 127 13.03 4.75 4.88
C GLY A 127 12.50 3.93 3.70
N TYR A 128 11.41 3.21 3.96
CA TYR A 128 10.89 2.24 3.00
C TYR A 128 9.38 2.26 2.96
N PHE A 129 8.82 2.26 1.75
CA PHE A 129 7.44 1.94 1.51
C PHE A 129 7.25 0.43 1.45
N TYR A 130 6.20 -0.07 2.08
CA TYR A 130 5.83 -1.48 2.13
C TYR A 130 4.47 -1.74 1.53
N LEU A 131 4.38 -2.84 0.81
CA LEU A 131 3.15 -3.50 0.41
C LEU A 131 3.16 -4.89 1.03
N ALA A 132 2.12 -5.25 1.79
CA ALA A 132 2.09 -6.51 2.53
C ALA A 132 0.73 -7.20 2.38
N ALA A 133 0.75 -8.54 2.32
CA ALA A 133 -0.45 -9.35 2.28
C ALA A 133 -0.21 -10.73 2.92
N GLN A 134 -1.27 -11.36 3.39
CA GLN A 134 -1.21 -12.75 3.84
C GLN A 134 -0.80 -13.67 2.69
N VAL A 135 -0.01 -14.68 3.01
CA VAL A 135 0.37 -15.72 2.05
C VAL A 135 -0.81 -16.65 1.87
N GLU A 136 -1.46 -16.57 0.71
CA GLU A 136 -2.56 -17.42 0.30
C GLU A 136 -2.25 -18.00 -1.09
N LYS A 137 -2.89 -19.12 -1.44
CA LYS A 137 -2.66 -19.80 -2.73
C LYS A 137 -3.00 -18.90 -3.93
N GLU A 138 -4.04 -18.09 -3.78
CA GLU A 138 -4.59 -17.20 -4.79
C GLU A 138 -3.88 -15.83 -4.84
N THR A 139 -3.00 -15.55 -3.85
CA THR A 139 -2.29 -14.27 -3.73
C THR A 139 -0.88 -14.37 -4.32
N VAL A 140 -0.56 -13.46 -5.22
CA VAL A 140 0.78 -13.28 -5.79
C VAL A 140 1.32 -11.93 -5.37
N MET A 141 2.53 -11.94 -4.81
CA MET A 141 3.29 -10.74 -4.46
C MET A 141 4.61 -10.77 -5.24
N GLU A 142 4.83 -9.81 -6.12
CA GLU A 142 6.00 -9.82 -7.00
C GLU A 142 6.55 -8.41 -7.27
N VAL A 143 7.76 -8.35 -7.75
CA VAL A 143 8.39 -7.12 -8.24
C VAL A 143 8.25 -7.10 -9.75
N GLY A 144 7.59 -6.09 -10.28
CA GLY A 144 7.43 -5.93 -11.72
C GLY A 144 8.67 -5.37 -12.42
N ASP A 145 8.65 -5.38 -13.75
CA ASP A 145 9.80 -5.04 -14.61
C ASP A 145 10.31 -3.60 -14.39
N ARG A 146 9.47 -2.68 -13.95
CA ARG A 146 9.82 -1.29 -13.63
C ARG A 146 10.06 -1.05 -12.15
N LYS A 147 10.40 -2.11 -11.40
CA LYS A 147 10.59 -2.10 -9.94
C LYS A 147 9.35 -1.64 -9.15
N GLN A 148 8.15 -1.78 -9.72
CA GLN A 148 6.90 -1.60 -8.97
C GLN A 148 6.64 -2.81 -8.07
N LEU A 149 6.03 -2.55 -6.93
CA LEU A 149 5.51 -3.57 -6.02
C LEU A 149 4.13 -3.99 -6.52
N VAL A 150 3.91 -5.28 -6.77
CA VAL A 150 2.65 -5.80 -7.32
C VAL A 150 2.03 -6.80 -6.36
N TYR A 151 0.82 -6.51 -5.94
CA TYR A 151 -0.11 -7.46 -5.34
C TYR A 151 -1.13 -7.89 -6.37
N SER A 152 -1.43 -9.18 -6.43
CA SER A 152 -2.54 -9.71 -7.23
C SER A 152 -3.24 -10.83 -6.46
N HIS A 153 -4.57 -10.84 -6.53
CA HIS A 153 -5.40 -11.92 -5.99
C HIS A 153 -6.34 -12.43 -7.06
N ILE A 154 -6.31 -13.73 -7.32
CA ILE A 154 -7.07 -14.40 -8.38
C ILE A 154 -8.32 -14.99 -7.78
N LEU A 155 -9.47 -14.65 -8.33
CA LEU A 155 -10.79 -15.07 -7.89
C LEU A 155 -11.43 -15.90 -9.00
N GLU A 156 -11.49 -17.19 -8.81
CA GLU A 156 -12.27 -18.08 -9.69
C GLU A 156 -13.76 -17.98 -9.35
N ALA A 157 -14.61 -17.94 -10.35
CA ALA A 157 -16.06 -18.04 -10.24
C ALA A 157 -16.71 -17.01 -9.28
N VAL A 158 -16.37 -15.71 -9.42
CA VAL A 158 -17.09 -14.62 -8.76
C VAL A 158 -18.53 -14.60 -9.26
N SER A 159 -19.46 -14.71 -8.31
CA SER A 159 -20.91 -14.71 -8.57
C SER A 159 -21.58 -13.47 -7.93
N SER A 160 -22.89 -13.46 -7.76
CA SER A 160 -23.61 -12.44 -6.98
C SER A 160 -23.25 -12.50 -5.49
N SER A 161 -22.77 -13.65 -4.99
CA SER A 161 -22.18 -13.74 -3.65
C SER A 161 -20.79 -13.07 -3.65
N PRO A 162 -20.56 -12.03 -2.82
CA PRO A 162 -19.31 -11.29 -2.85
C PRO A 162 -18.10 -12.13 -2.44
N LYS A 163 -16.96 -11.86 -3.07
CA LYS A 163 -15.63 -12.28 -2.64
C LYS A 163 -14.85 -11.06 -2.15
N ALA A 164 -14.14 -11.17 -1.04
CA ALA A 164 -13.45 -10.05 -0.42
C ALA A 164 -12.04 -10.44 0.03
N GLY A 165 -11.17 -9.43 0.14
CA GLY A 165 -9.83 -9.55 0.68
C GLY A 165 -9.29 -8.19 1.05
N PHE A 166 -8.04 -8.16 1.48
CA PHE A 166 -7.34 -6.92 1.81
C PHE A 166 -5.83 -7.08 1.64
N LEU A 167 -5.18 -5.94 1.57
CA LEU A 167 -3.73 -5.82 1.67
C LEU A 167 -3.41 -4.64 2.59
N MET A 168 -2.17 -4.57 3.03
CA MET A 168 -1.68 -3.52 3.91
C MET A 168 -0.61 -2.72 3.19
N VAL A 169 -0.58 -1.42 3.45
CA VAL A 169 0.46 -0.51 3.00
C VAL A 169 1.02 0.24 4.19
N GLY A 170 2.30 0.54 4.17
CA GLY A 170 2.93 1.26 5.26
C GLY A 170 4.23 1.92 4.84
N TYR A 171 4.73 2.83 5.69
CA TYR A 171 6.01 3.50 5.49
C TYR A 171 6.81 3.50 6.79
N ASP A 172 8.00 2.92 6.77
CA ASP A 172 8.96 3.01 7.87
C ASP A 172 10.00 4.08 7.56
N ASP A 173 9.90 5.21 8.23
CA ASP A 173 10.80 6.36 8.09
C ASP A 173 12.16 6.19 8.77
N LEU A 174 12.44 5.06 9.40
CA LEU A 174 13.62 4.77 10.22
C LEU A 174 13.79 5.74 11.36
N TYR A 175 13.92 7.03 11.07
CA TYR A 175 13.96 8.16 12.00
C TYR A 175 13.00 9.25 11.53
N ALA A 176 12.11 9.69 12.43
CA ALA A 176 11.06 10.65 12.10
C ALA A 176 11.53 12.11 12.15
N ILE A 177 12.35 12.44 13.12
CA ILE A 177 12.86 13.82 13.33
C ILE A 177 14.30 13.82 13.83
N GLN A 178 14.96 14.97 13.66
CA GLN A 178 16.21 15.28 14.35
C GLN A 178 15.98 16.36 15.41
N TYR A 179 16.31 16.06 16.66
CA TYR A 179 16.16 16.97 17.80
C TYR A 179 17.51 17.15 18.48
N PHE A 180 18.04 18.37 18.49
CA PHE A 180 19.36 18.72 19.00
C PHE A 180 20.48 17.76 18.53
N LYS A 181 20.55 17.47 17.24
CA LYS A 181 21.48 16.53 16.58
C LYS A 181 21.24 15.04 16.83
N ASP A 182 20.29 14.68 17.69
CA ASP A 182 19.89 13.29 17.92
C ASP A 182 18.75 12.91 16.98
N ASN A 183 18.93 11.87 16.20
CA ASN A 183 17.85 11.30 15.38
C ASN A 183 16.87 10.55 16.28
N ARG A 184 15.59 10.87 16.19
CA ARG A 184 14.52 10.27 16.98
C ARG A 184 13.63 9.40 16.11
N MET A 185 13.36 8.20 16.61
CA MET A 185 12.41 7.27 15.99
C MET A 185 10.97 7.73 16.26
N ALA A 186 10.06 7.30 15.38
CA ALA A 186 8.62 7.48 15.60
C ALA A 186 8.16 6.75 16.87
N TYR A 187 7.08 7.26 17.48
CA TYR A 187 6.58 6.75 18.77
C TYR A 187 6.28 5.25 18.75
N TRP A 188 5.61 4.75 17.71
CA TRP A 188 5.23 3.34 17.58
C TRP A 188 6.41 2.36 17.66
N LYS A 189 7.63 2.82 17.38
CA LYS A 189 8.84 1.98 17.43
C LYS A 189 9.35 1.71 18.85
N HIS A 190 8.85 2.42 19.86
CA HIS A 190 9.28 2.29 21.26
C HIS A 190 10.81 2.25 21.42
N ASN A 191 11.51 3.22 20.82
CA ASN A 191 12.99 3.29 20.79
C ASN A 191 13.64 2.03 20.19
N GLY A 192 13.09 1.51 19.11
CA GLY A 192 13.63 0.37 18.37
C GLY A 192 13.22 -1.00 18.89
N LYS A 193 12.31 -1.08 19.87
CA LYS A 193 11.75 -2.35 20.34
C LYS A 193 10.73 -2.97 19.39
N LYS A 194 10.11 -2.16 18.54
CA LYS A 194 9.20 -2.59 17.47
C LYS A 194 9.76 -2.22 16.09
N ASN A 195 9.56 -3.10 15.15
CA ASN A 195 9.84 -2.87 13.73
C ASN A 195 8.54 -2.93 12.90
N ILE A 196 8.62 -2.55 11.64
CA ILE A 196 7.46 -2.47 10.75
C ILE A 196 6.72 -3.81 10.57
N ARG A 197 7.42 -4.95 10.63
CA ARG A 197 6.80 -6.28 10.53
C ARG A 197 5.92 -6.63 11.73
N GLN A 198 6.22 -6.06 12.89
CA GLN A 198 5.38 -6.19 14.10
C GLN A 198 4.21 -5.21 14.10
N ALA A 199 4.22 -4.22 13.21
CA ALA A 199 3.12 -3.29 13.00
C ALA A 199 2.09 -3.85 12.01
N PHE A 200 2.51 -4.67 11.05
CA PHE A 200 1.64 -5.43 10.15
C PHE A 200 1.05 -6.67 10.84
#